data_f274a93f167c74d15f2c5900128c9c0e
#
_entry.id   f274a93f167c74d15f2c5900128c9c0e
#
_cell.length_a   1.000
_cell.length_b   1.000
_cell.length_c   1.000
_cell.angle_alpha   90.00
_cell.angle_beta   90.00
_cell.angle_gamma   90.00
#
_symmetry.space_group_name_H-M   'P 1'
#
loop_
_entity.id
_entity.type
_entity.pdbx_description
1 polymer ?
#
loop_
_entity_poly.entity_id
_entity_poly.type
_entity_poly.pdbx_seq_one_letter_code
_entity_poly.pdbx_strand_id
1 'polypeptide(L)'
;KRDFIDSRANLTQLLMEECLSGFPKLPKDTFVIWTGIKNNAETVENLYKGGKTPHCSSAYDFRSWLAGHLGLTNGGMEINAACASSTVGVALATQFIAEGKYDHILVAGADTVSRFVYYGFAALKAMTEKACMPFDINRNGLSLGDGAVALFLSVKRNTDIRVAGCGVTNDANHITGPSRDGAGLAQAMRQAIEMAGLGTDAVQGFCAHGTGTRYNDTMEILAARSVFGDLQPPMFGLKGAIGHTLGAAGGIEVALSGKCLAQEIIPPTVGCKSPESPEIVLEKMPFPGKNILTSNLGFGGVNAAVLMEKLS
;
A
#
# COMPACT_ATOMS: atom_id res chain seq x y z
N LYS A 1 15.44 16.58 9.68
CA LYS A 1 16.24 15.49 9.06
C LYS A 1 16.56 15.75 7.58
N ARG A 2 15.70 16.48 6.82
CA ARG A 2 15.99 16.82 5.42
C ARG A 2 17.22 17.71 5.20
N ASP A 3 17.62 18.49 6.20
CA ASP A 3 18.77 19.41 6.12
C ASP A 3 20.13 18.72 6.18
N PHE A 4 20.16 17.41 6.50
CA PHE A 4 21.40 16.61 6.61
C PHE A 4 21.61 15.64 5.44
N ILE A 5 20.69 15.60 4.47
CA ILE A 5 20.82 14.70 3.33
C ILE A 5 21.71 15.38 2.28
N ASP A 6 22.78 14.70 1.87
CA ASP A 6 23.64 15.14 0.76
C ASP A 6 22.76 15.46 -0.45
N SER A 7 22.82 16.68 -0.94
CA SER A 7 22.04 17.16 -2.09
C SER A 7 22.25 16.34 -3.38
N ARG A 8 23.18 15.41 -3.37
CA ARG A 8 23.49 14.47 -4.46
C ARG A 8 22.77 13.12 -4.32
N ALA A 9 22.20 12.81 -3.18
CA ALA A 9 21.49 11.55 -2.96
C ALA A 9 20.02 11.66 -3.40
N ASN A 10 19.52 10.63 -4.09
CA ASN A 10 18.10 10.49 -4.36
C ASN A 10 17.40 10.02 -3.09
N LEU A 11 16.46 10.80 -2.56
CA LEU A 11 15.78 10.48 -1.31
C LEU A 11 14.99 9.17 -1.39
N THR A 12 14.40 8.86 -2.55
CA THR A 12 13.71 7.58 -2.80
C THR A 12 14.67 6.39 -2.65
N GLN A 13 15.89 6.53 -3.19
CA GLN A 13 16.95 5.52 -3.06
C GLN A 13 17.36 5.33 -1.60
N LEU A 14 17.62 6.41 -0.87
CA LEU A 14 17.98 6.37 0.55
C LEU A 14 16.90 5.74 1.41
N LEU A 15 15.63 6.03 1.14
CA LEU A 15 14.51 5.39 1.84
C LEU A 15 14.47 3.88 1.58
N MET A 16 14.74 3.45 0.34
CA MET A 16 14.76 2.03 0.01
C MET A 16 15.98 1.34 0.64
N GLU A 17 17.16 1.96 0.63
CA GLU A 17 18.36 1.42 1.30
C GLU A 17 18.12 1.25 2.81
N GLU A 18 17.48 2.21 3.46
CA GLU A 18 17.10 2.12 4.88
C GLU A 18 16.05 1.01 5.10
N CYS A 19 15.05 0.90 4.21
CA CYS A 19 14.03 -0.16 4.26
C CYS A 19 14.66 -1.57 4.14
N LEU A 20 15.73 -1.69 3.35
CA LEU A 20 16.47 -2.94 3.16
C LEU A 20 17.52 -3.19 4.26
N SER A 21 17.75 -2.23 5.14
CA SER A 21 18.67 -2.37 6.26
C SER A 21 18.22 -3.54 7.17
N GLY A 22 19.04 -4.56 7.25
CA GLY A 22 18.70 -5.80 7.97
C GLY A 22 17.80 -6.78 7.20
N PHE A 23 17.47 -6.49 5.93
CA PHE A 23 16.74 -7.44 5.09
C PHE A 23 17.61 -8.69 4.82
N PRO A 24 17.05 -9.91 4.86
CA PRO A 24 17.83 -11.13 4.63
C PRO A 24 18.39 -11.18 3.22
N LYS A 25 19.50 -11.89 3.03
CA LYS A 25 20.03 -12.14 1.68
C LYS A 25 19.03 -12.95 0.87
N LEU A 26 18.62 -12.41 -0.26
CA LEU A 26 17.67 -13.04 -1.17
C LEU A 26 18.35 -14.06 -2.11
N PRO A 27 17.61 -15.08 -2.57
CA PRO A 27 18.04 -15.93 -3.69
C PRO A 27 18.32 -15.06 -4.94
N LYS A 28 19.38 -15.38 -5.68
CA LYS A 28 19.78 -14.60 -6.86
C LYS A 28 18.74 -14.59 -7.97
N ASP A 29 17.92 -15.63 -8.04
CA ASP A 29 16.83 -15.82 -8.98
C ASP A 29 15.53 -15.12 -8.57
N THR A 30 15.56 -14.25 -7.56
CA THR A 30 14.41 -13.44 -7.15
C THR A 30 14.05 -12.46 -8.25
N PHE A 31 12.77 -12.50 -8.71
CA PHE A 31 12.20 -11.55 -9.65
C PHE A 31 11.76 -10.27 -8.91
N VAL A 32 12.00 -9.10 -9.49
CA VAL A 32 11.68 -7.81 -8.86
C VAL A 32 10.41 -7.21 -9.46
N ILE A 33 9.45 -6.84 -8.62
CA ILE A 33 8.30 -6.00 -8.99
C ILE A 33 8.48 -4.64 -8.28
N TRP A 34 8.79 -3.61 -9.05
CA TRP A 34 8.89 -2.24 -8.54
C TRP A 34 7.55 -1.53 -8.63
N THR A 35 7.16 -0.83 -7.55
CA THR A 35 5.83 -0.22 -7.41
C THR A 35 5.86 1.25 -6.98
N GLY A 36 7.04 1.87 -6.89
CA GLY A 36 7.17 3.32 -6.69
C GLY A 36 6.68 4.08 -7.92
N ILE A 37 5.86 5.11 -7.73
CA ILE A 37 5.15 5.79 -8.82
C ILE A 37 5.69 7.19 -9.14
N LYS A 38 6.50 7.77 -8.25
CA LYS A 38 7.04 9.13 -8.37
C LYS A 38 8.56 9.19 -8.38
N ASN A 39 9.19 8.10 -8.76
CA ASN A 39 10.63 7.83 -8.71
C ASN A 39 11.54 8.99 -9.15
N ASN A 40 11.16 9.72 -10.21
CA ASN A 40 11.98 10.76 -10.82
C ASN A 40 11.46 12.19 -10.58
N ALA A 41 10.36 12.36 -9.84
CA ALA A 41 9.77 13.69 -9.65
C ALA A 41 10.76 14.67 -9.00
N GLU A 42 11.49 14.24 -7.99
CA GLU A 42 12.52 15.06 -7.31
C GLU A 42 13.71 15.38 -8.23
N THR A 43 14.13 14.43 -9.04
CA THR A 43 15.19 14.62 -10.05
C THR A 43 14.78 15.66 -11.09
N VAL A 44 13.56 15.56 -11.62
CA VAL A 44 13.01 16.53 -12.58
C VAL A 44 12.90 17.91 -11.94
N GLU A 45 12.44 18.03 -10.71
CA GLU A 45 12.39 19.30 -9.99
C GLU A 45 13.76 19.95 -9.81
N ASN A 46 14.79 19.17 -9.50
CA ASN A 46 16.15 19.66 -9.35
C ASN A 46 16.73 20.17 -10.68
N LEU A 47 16.41 19.49 -11.79
CA LEU A 47 16.79 19.97 -13.14
C LEU A 47 16.16 21.31 -13.46
N TYR A 48 14.88 21.48 -13.19
CA TYR A 48 14.18 22.76 -13.43
C TYR A 48 14.74 23.92 -12.60
N LYS A 49 15.36 23.65 -11.46
CA LYS A 49 16.03 24.67 -10.63
C LYS A 49 17.47 24.97 -11.07
N GLY A 50 17.93 24.44 -12.21
CA GLY A 50 19.31 24.59 -12.69
C GLY A 50 20.32 23.75 -11.90
N GLY A 51 19.87 22.78 -11.10
CA GLY A 51 20.72 21.83 -10.40
C GLY A 51 21.36 20.84 -11.37
N LYS A 52 22.59 20.41 -11.08
CA LYS A 52 23.23 19.28 -11.76
C LYS A 52 22.69 18.00 -11.11
N THR A 53 22.02 17.14 -11.88
CA THR A 53 21.71 15.80 -11.41
C THR A 53 22.93 14.90 -11.63
N PRO A 54 23.32 14.12 -10.64
CA PRO A 54 24.58 13.39 -10.73
C PRO A 54 24.65 12.34 -11.84
N HIS A 55 23.57 11.79 -12.32
CA HIS A 55 23.59 10.67 -13.28
C HIS A 55 22.32 10.41 -14.08
N CYS A 56 21.46 11.37 -14.40
CA CYS A 56 20.24 11.04 -15.16
C CYS A 56 19.99 11.93 -16.37
N SER A 57 20.43 11.45 -17.52
CA SER A 57 19.89 11.86 -18.84
C SER A 57 18.68 11.03 -19.28
N SER A 58 18.27 10.01 -18.51
CA SER A 58 17.10 9.15 -18.75
C SER A 58 16.39 8.86 -17.44
N ALA A 59 15.13 8.41 -17.52
CA ALA A 59 14.38 7.95 -16.37
C ALA A 59 15.24 6.97 -15.55
N TYR A 60 15.41 7.25 -14.26
CA TYR A 60 16.18 6.38 -13.39
C TYR A 60 15.40 5.08 -13.20
N ASP A 61 15.96 3.98 -13.65
CA ASP A 61 15.35 2.65 -13.51
C ASP A 61 15.64 2.11 -12.11
N PHE A 62 14.75 2.45 -11.18
CA PHE A 62 14.84 1.99 -9.79
C PHE A 62 14.77 0.48 -9.66
N ARG A 63 14.06 -0.19 -10.54
CA ARG A 63 14.00 -1.65 -10.58
C ARG A 63 15.37 -2.24 -10.89
N SER A 64 16.05 -1.74 -11.92
CA SER A 64 17.40 -2.20 -12.29
C SER A 64 18.43 -1.84 -11.25
N TRP A 65 18.32 -0.64 -10.66
CA TRP A 65 19.17 -0.26 -9.52
C TRP A 65 18.98 -1.23 -8.34
N LEU A 66 17.73 -1.52 -7.94
CA LEU A 66 17.42 -2.40 -6.82
C LEU A 66 17.93 -3.82 -7.07
N ALA A 67 17.70 -4.35 -8.28
CA ALA A 67 18.21 -5.67 -8.68
C ALA A 67 19.74 -5.74 -8.59
N GLY A 68 20.43 -4.72 -9.10
CA GLY A 68 21.89 -4.60 -9.02
C GLY A 68 22.41 -4.47 -7.58
N HIS A 69 21.76 -3.63 -6.76
CA HIS A 69 22.10 -3.42 -5.34
C HIS A 69 22.00 -4.72 -4.53
N LEU A 70 20.99 -5.55 -4.82
CA LEU A 70 20.77 -6.84 -4.14
C LEU A 70 21.46 -8.03 -4.83
N GLY A 71 22.11 -7.82 -5.98
CA GLY A 71 22.79 -8.87 -6.76
C GLY A 71 21.82 -9.89 -7.36
N LEU A 72 20.61 -9.45 -7.74
CA LEU A 72 19.56 -10.28 -8.34
C LEU A 72 19.75 -10.36 -9.86
N THR A 73 19.45 -11.52 -10.46
CA THR A 73 19.72 -11.80 -11.87
C THR A 73 18.49 -12.17 -12.70
N ASN A 74 17.33 -12.32 -12.09
CA ASN A 74 16.11 -12.82 -12.76
C ASN A 74 15.26 -11.72 -13.40
N GLY A 75 15.80 -10.48 -13.52
CA GLY A 75 15.07 -9.37 -14.11
C GLY A 75 13.98 -8.82 -13.21
N GLY A 76 12.97 -8.22 -13.82
CA GLY A 76 11.86 -7.61 -13.09
C GLY A 76 10.95 -6.78 -13.97
N MET A 77 9.92 -6.20 -13.36
CA MET A 77 8.96 -5.30 -13.99
C MET A 77 8.61 -4.13 -13.08
N GLU A 78 8.00 -3.10 -13.66
CA GLU A 78 7.41 -1.99 -12.93
C GLU A 78 5.88 -2.03 -13.04
N ILE A 79 5.20 -1.67 -11.96
CA ILE A 79 3.75 -1.53 -11.89
C ILE A 79 3.42 -0.11 -11.47
N ASN A 80 2.55 0.54 -12.22
CA ASN A 80 1.95 1.81 -11.86
C ASN A 80 0.43 1.71 -11.89
N ALA A 81 -0.17 1.51 -10.73
CA ALA A 81 -1.60 1.54 -10.47
C ALA A 81 -1.92 2.66 -9.44
N ALA A 82 -1.21 3.78 -9.55
CA ALA A 82 -1.26 4.89 -8.61
C ALA A 82 -1.09 4.41 -7.16
N CYS A 83 -1.99 4.83 -6.24
CA CYS A 83 -1.87 4.47 -4.82
C CYS A 83 -2.09 2.98 -4.51
N ALA A 84 -2.62 2.21 -5.45
CA ALA A 84 -2.80 0.76 -5.34
C ALA A 84 -1.61 -0.05 -5.86
N SER A 85 -0.53 0.59 -6.35
CA SER A 85 0.57 -0.07 -7.06
C SER A 85 1.17 -1.25 -6.32
N SER A 86 1.51 -1.09 -5.05
CA SER A 86 2.13 -2.17 -4.27
C SER A 86 1.16 -3.29 -3.90
N THR A 87 -0.13 -2.98 -3.70
CA THR A 87 -1.16 -4.01 -3.51
C THR A 87 -1.36 -4.83 -4.79
N VAL A 88 -1.43 -4.17 -5.95
CA VAL A 88 -1.46 -4.84 -7.26
C VAL A 88 -0.17 -5.64 -7.50
N GLY A 89 0.98 -5.10 -7.06
CA GLY A 89 2.26 -5.81 -7.10
C GLY A 89 2.25 -7.11 -6.31
N VAL A 90 1.66 -7.10 -5.10
CA VAL A 90 1.48 -8.31 -4.28
C VAL A 90 0.51 -9.29 -4.95
N ALA A 91 -0.60 -8.81 -5.52
CA ALA A 91 -1.56 -9.66 -6.23
C ALA A 91 -0.90 -10.37 -7.42
N LEU A 92 -0.14 -9.64 -8.25
CA LEU A 92 0.56 -10.21 -9.38
C LEU A 92 1.67 -11.18 -8.96
N ALA A 93 2.43 -10.84 -7.89
CA ALA A 93 3.44 -11.73 -7.34
C ALA A 93 2.82 -13.06 -6.86
N THR A 94 1.68 -12.98 -6.17
CA THR A 94 0.94 -14.15 -5.71
C THR A 94 0.49 -15.03 -6.88
N GLN A 95 -0.03 -14.42 -7.93
CA GLN A 95 -0.43 -15.13 -9.15
C GLN A 95 0.77 -15.80 -9.83
N PHE A 96 1.87 -15.10 -10.03
CA PHE A 96 3.07 -15.66 -10.68
C PHE A 96 3.66 -16.83 -9.91
N ILE A 97 3.65 -16.76 -8.58
CA ILE A 97 4.08 -17.87 -7.72
C ILE A 97 3.11 -19.04 -7.83
N ALA A 98 1.80 -18.80 -7.81
CA ALA A 98 0.78 -19.86 -7.94
C ALA A 98 0.84 -20.56 -9.30
N GLU A 99 1.18 -19.84 -10.38
CA GLU A 99 1.39 -20.39 -11.73
C GLU A 99 2.74 -21.09 -11.89
N GLY A 100 3.59 -21.11 -10.86
CA GLY A 100 4.94 -21.68 -10.94
C GLY A 100 5.90 -20.93 -11.86
N LYS A 101 5.64 -19.65 -12.12
CA LYS A 101 6.43 -18.82 -13.01
C LYS A 101 7.73 -18.35 -12.36
N TYR A 102 7.64 -18.05 -11.07
CA TYR A 102 8.77 -17.67 -10.20
C TYR A 102 8.60 -18.27 -8.82
N ASP A 103 9.68 -18.78 -8.23
CA ASP A 103 9.69 -19.27 -6.86
C ASP A 103 9.85 -18.16 -5.83
N HIS A 104 10.48 -17.04 -6.25
CA HIS A 104 10.88 -15.93 -5.39
C HIS A 104 10.58 -14.60 -6.07
N ILE A 105 9.81 -13.75 -5.42
CA ILE A 105 9.49 -12.40 -5.91
C ILE A 105 9.71 -11.38 -4.79
N LEU A 106 10.40 -10.30 -5.11
CA LEU A 106 10.51 -9.12 -4.27
C LEU A 106 9.57 -8.03 -4.82
N VAL A 107 8.50 -7.72 -4.09
CA VAL A 107 7.68 -6.54 -4.34
C VAL A 107 8.25 -5.40 -3.52
N ALA A 108 8.72 -4.37 -4.17
CA ALA A 108 9.34 -3.23 -3.53
C ALA A 108 8.88 -1.91 -4.14
N GLY A 109 8.81 -0.87 -3.33
CA GLY A 109 8.44 0.46 -3.79
C GLY A 109 8.80 1.52 -2.75
N ALA A 110 9.15 2.70 -3.24
CA ALA A 110 9.38 3.86 -2.41
C ALA A 110 8.90 5.12 -3.13
N ASP A 111 8.24 5.98 -2.40
CA ASP A 111 7.81 7.28 -2.90
C ASP A 111 8.12 8.37 -1.87
N THR A 112 8.48 9.55 -2.38
CA THR A 112 8.77 10.74 -1.58
C THR A 112 7.82 11.88 -1.93
N VAL A 113 7.53 12.71 -0.95
CA VAL A 113 6.71 13.91 -1.13
C VAL A 113 7.54 15.01 -1.77
N SER A 114 7.57 15.04 -3.09
CA SER A 114 8.16 16.14 -3.87
C SER A 114 7.21 17.34 -3.93
N ARG A 115 7.71 18.48 -4.40
CA ARG A 115 6.86 19.66 -4.66
C ARG A 115 5.79 19.36 -5.71
N PHE A 116 6.13 18.61 -6.74
CA PHE A 116 5.18 18.19 -7.78
C PHE A 116 4.01 17.42 -7.16
N VAL A 117 4.32 16.44 -6.31
CA VAL A 117 3.30 15.64 -5.60
C VAL A 117 2.47 16.52 -4.70
N TYR A 118 3.11 17.34 -3.86
CA TYR A 118 2.43 18.24 -2.92
C TYR A 118 1.46 19.20 -3.64
N TYR A 119 1.95 19.93 -4.63
CA TYR A 119 1.10 20.90 -5.35
C TYR A 119 0.03 20.23 -6.21
N GLY A 120 0.29 19.03 -6.73
CA GLY A 120 -0.72 18.23 -7.44
C GLY A 120 -1.90 17.89 -6.54
N PHE A 121 -1.66 17.34 -5.35
CA PHE A 121 -2.73 17.05 -4.39
C PHE A 121 -3.38 18.30 -3.81
N ALA A 122 -2.62 19.38 -3.60
CA ALA A 122 -3.18 20.66 -3.17
C ALA A 122 -4.13 21.26 -4.23
N ALA A 123 -3.78 21.19 -5.51
CA ALA A 123 -4.63 21.64 -6.62
C ALA A 123 -5.94 20.83 -6.71
N LEU A 124 -5.92 19.56 -6.36
CA LEU A 124 -7.10 18.70 -6.26
C LEU A 124 -7.94 18.97 -5.01
N LYS A 125 -7.49 19.88 -4.11
CA LYS A 125 -8.15 20.16 -2.82
C LYS A 125 -8.37 18.88 -1.97
N ALA A 126 -7.48 17.92 -2.11
CA ALA A 126 -7.56 16.62 -1.43
C ALA A 126 -6.81 16.61 -0.10
N MET A 127 -5.98 17.63 0.17
CA MET A 127 -5.14 17.68 1.37
C MET A 127 -5.84 18.38 2.54
N THR A 128 -5.53 17.91 3.75
CA THR A 128 -5.89 18.58 4.98
C THR A 128 -4.81 19.59 5.39
N GLU A 129 -5.21 20.69 6.01
CA GLU A 129 -4.31 21.63 6.69
C GLU A 129 -3.92 21.16 8.11
N LYS A 130 -4.60 20.15 8.60
CA LYS A 130 -4.42 19.55 9.93
C LYS A 130 -3.88 18.12 9.82
N ALA A 131 -3.92 17.36 10.89
CA ALA A 131 -3.64 15.94 10.84
C ALA A 131 -4.72 15.18 10.05
N CYS A 132 -4.31 14.16 9.31
CA CYS A 132 -5.22 13.23 8.65
C CYS A 132 -6.05 12.48 9.70
N MET A 133 -7.35 12.38 9.47
CA MET A 133 -8.32 11.77 10.37
C MET A 133 -9.15 10.72 9.62
N PRO A 134 -8.58 9.54 9.30
CA PRO A 134 -9.33 8.52 8.57
C PRO A 134 -10.61 8.14 9.32
N PHE A 135 -11.72 8.05 8.58
CA PHE A 135 -13.05 7.66 9.08
C PHE A 135 -13.69 8.57 10.15
N ASP A 136 -13.06 9.68 10.54
CA ASP A 136 -13.67 10.65 11.45
C ASP A 136 -14.76 11.45 10.73
N ILE A 137 -15.88 11.74 11.39
CA ILE A 137 -16.97 12.56 10.82
C ILE A 137 -16.52 13.98 10.43
N ASN A 138 -15.46 14.49 11.08
CA ASN A 138 -14.90 15.82 10.84
C ASN A 138 -13.68 15.79 9.88
N ARG A 139 -13.40 14.66 9.24
CA ARG A 139 -12.29 14.53 8.29
C ARG A 139 -12.45 15.51 7.12
N ASN A 140 -11.35 16.05 6.62
CA ASN A 140 -11.38 17.07 5.58
C ASN A 140 -10.27 16.90 4.53
N GLY A 141 -9.54 15.78 4.52
CA GLY A 141 -8.50 15.53 3.54
C GLY A 141 -7.39 14.63 4.06
N LEU A 142 -6.48 14.30 3.17
CA LEU A 142 -5.33 13.45 3.45
C LEU A 142 -4.08 14.25 3.85
N SER A 143 -3.16 13.60 4.53
CA SER A 143 -1.77 14.04 4.68
C SER A 143 -0.88 13.14 3.83
N LEU A 144 0.11 13.71 3.15
CA LEU A 144 1.12 12.93 2.42
C LEU A 144 2.22 12.45 3.38
N GLY A 145 2.86 11.34 3.04
CA GLY A 145 3.99 10.77 3.76
C GLY A 145 5.04 10.22 2.83
N ASP A 146 6.32 10.28 3.23
CA ASP A 146 7.39 9.53 2.58
C ASP A 146 7.34 8.08 3.06
N GLY A 147 7.56 7.11 2.17
CA GLY A 147 7.55 5.70 2.57
C GLY A 147 8.27 4.78 1.60
N ALA A 148 8.78 3.69 2.14
CA ALA A 148 9.34 2.57 1.39
C ALA A 148 8.85 1.25 1.95
N VAL A 149 8.77 0.24 1.10
CA VAL A 149 8.39 -1.12 1.45
C VAL A 149 9.15 -2.13 0.61
N ALA A 150 9.49 -3.25 1.23
CA ALA A 150 10.04 -4.43 0.58
C ALA A 150 9.35 -5.67 1.15
N LEU A 151 8.71 -6.45 0.28
CA LEU A 151 7.99 -7.67 0.62
C LEU A 151 8.59 -8.82 -0.18
N PHE A 152 9.18 -9.80 0.48
CA PHE A 152 9.68 -11.00 -0.15
C PHE A 152 8.62 -12.11 -0.08
N LEU A 153 8.12 -12.49 -1.24
CA LEU A 153 7.17 -13.59 -1.41
C LEU A 153 7.89 -14.81 -1.96
N SER A 154 7.59 -15.99 -1.40
CA SER A 154 8.28 -17.22 -1.77
C SER A 154 7.34 -18.43 -1.66
N VAL A 155 7.56 -19.43 -2.52
CA VAL A 155 6.93 -20.75 -2.40
C VAL A 155 7.38 -21.48 -1.12
N LYS A 156 8.58 -21.16 -0.62
CA LYS A 156 9.12 -21.75 0.60
C LYS A 156 8.52 -21.11 1.83
N ARG A 157 7.99 -21.94 2.74
CA ARG A 157 7.46 -21.48 4.02
C ARG A 157 8.60 -21.01 4.93
N ASN A 158 8.76 -19.68 5.07
CA ASN A 158 9.71 -19.04 5.97
C ASN A 158 9.05 -18.22 7.07
N THR A 159 7.71 -18.18 7.09
CA THR A 159 6.87 -17.41 8.02
C THR A 159 5.56 -18.14 8.24
N ASP A 160 4.87 -17.81 9.33
CA ASP A 160 3.52 -18.29 9.60
C ASP A 160 2.43 -17.39 8.98
N ILE A 161 2.82 -16.40 8.18
CA ILE A 161 1.90 -15.51 7.48
C ILE A 161 1.98 -15.78 5.98
N ARG A 162 0.82 -15.95 5.33
CA ARG A 162 0.73 -16.08 3.88
C ARG A 162 -0.21 -15.05 3.27
N VAL A 163 -0.02 -14.75 2.01
CA VAL A 163 -1.03 -14.15 1.16
C VAL A 163 -1.98 -15.26 0.72
N ALA A 164 -3.20 -15.26 1.25
CA ALA A 164 -4.19 -16.31 1.00
C ALA A 164 -4.99 -16.04 -0.28
N GLY A 165 -5.25 -14.79 -0.59
CA GLY A 165 -5.98 -14.42 -1.80
C GLY A 165 -5.85 -12.95 -2.14
N CYS A 166 -6.12 -12.63 -3.42
CA CYS A 166 -6.02 -11.27 -3.96
C CYS A 166 -7.19 -11.01 -4.91
N GLY A 167 -7.61 -9.74 -4.98
CA GLY A 167 -8.59 -9.27 -5.95
C GLY A 167 -8.20 -7.91 -6.50
N VAL A 168 -8.38 -7.71 -7.81
CA VAL A 168 -8.11 -6.44 -8.48
C VAL A 168 -9.25 -6.12 -9.44
N THR A 169 -9.81 -4.92 -9.33
CA THR A 169 -10.90 -4.43 -10.18
C THR A 169 -10.64 -3.00 -10.62
N ASN A 170 -11.47 -2.49 -11.52
CA ASN A 170 -11.44 -1.09 -11.91
C ASN A 170 -12.86 -0.53 -12.01
N ASP A 171 -13.12 0.61 -11.34
CA ASP A 171 -14.43 1.28 -11.36
C ASP A 171 -14.75 1.90 -12.72
N ALA A 172 -13.72 2.35 -13.45
CA ALA A 172 -13.84 3.16 -14.67
C ALA A 172 -14.81 4.36 -14.50
N ASN A 173 -14.92 4.90 -13.29
CA ASN A 173 -15.90 5.93 -12.94
C ASN A 173 -15.36 7.35 -13.12
N HIS A 174 -14.24 7.68 -12.50
CA HIS A 174 -13.63 9.01 -12.53
C HIS A 174 -12.11 8.94 -12.36
N ILE A 175 -11.37 9.91 -12.90
CA ILE A 175 -9.90 9.91 -12.88
C ILE A 175 -9.34 9.94 -11.44
N THR A 176 -9.97 10.67 -10.52
CA THR A 176 -9.44 10.88 -9.16
C THR A 176 -10.40 10.49 -8.04
N GLY A 177 -11.62 10.08 -8.37
CA GLY A 177 -12.64 9.71 -7.39
C GLY A 177 -13.10 8.26 -7.54
N PRO A 178 -13.30 7.53 -6.44
CA PRO A 178 -13.89 6.20 -6.50
C PRO A 178 -15.36 6.24 -6.88
N SER A 179 -15.91 5.12 -7.31
CA SER A 179 -17.35 4.92 -7.41
C SER A 179 -17.99 5.11 -6.03
N ARG A 180 -19.08 5.89 -5.95
CA ARG A 180 -19.67 6.27 -4.65
C ARG A 180 -20.32 5.12 -3.90
N ASP A 181 -20.74 4.09 -4.62
CA ASP A 181 -21.40 2.89 -4.05
C ASP A 181 -20.41 1.84 -3.53
N GLY A 182 -19.11 1.99 -3.82
CA GLY A 182 -18.07 1.06 -3.42
C GLY A 182 -18.13 -0.30 -4.12
N ALA A 183 -18.89 -0.42 -5.20
CA ALA A 183 -19.10 -1.72 -5.87
C ALA A 183 -17.80 -2.34 -6.39
N GLY A 184 -16.90 -1.53 -6.97
CA GLY A 184 -15.60 -2.01 -7.45
C GLY A 184 -14.73 -2.52 -6.33
N LEU A 185 -14.62 -1.78 -5.22
CA LEU A 185 -13.88 -2.24 -4.05
C LEU A 185 -14.51 -3.51 -3.45
N ALA A 186 -15.83 -3.54 -3.28
CA ALA A 186 -16.52 -4.71 -2.77
C ALA A 186 -16.27 -5.96 -3.64
N GLN A 187 -16.20 -5.79 -4.96
CA GLN A 187 -15.86 -6.88 -5.87
C GLN A 187 -14.41 -7.34 -5.70
N ALA A 188 -13.43 -6.43 -5.57
CA ALA A 188 -12.04 -6.78 -5.30
C ALA A 188 -11.90 -7.56 -3.97
N MET A 189 -12.61 -7.12 -2.92
CA MET A 189 -12.64 -7.81 -1.63
C MET A 189 -13.21 -9.24 -1.77
N ARG A 190 -14.34 -9.41 -2.47
CA ARG A 190 -14.92 -10.74 -2.71
C ARG A 190 -14.00 -11.65 -3.50
N GLN A 191 -13.35 -11.14 -4.54
CA GLN A 191 -12.35 -11.92 -5.31
C GLN A 191 -11.19 -12.41 -4.41
N ALA A 192 -10.69 -11.55 -3.50
CA ALA A 192 -9.62 -11.95 -2.59
C ALA A 192 -10.07 -13.06 -1.62
N ILE A 193 -11.29 -12.97 -1.11
CA ILE A 193 -11.88 -13.97 -0.19
C ILE A 193 -12.15 -15.29 -0.94
N GLU A 194 -12.71 -15.22 -2.14
CA GLU A 194 -12.99 -16.37 -3.00
C GLU A 194 -11.70 -17.10 -3.42
N MET A 195 -10.67 -16.35 -3.83
CA MET A 195 -9.36 -16.94 -4.16
C MET A 195 -8.74 -17.69 -2.98
N ALA A 196 -8.97 -17.22 -1.76
CA ALA A 196 -8.54 -17.91 -0.54
C ALA A 196 -9.36 -19.17 -0.20
N GLY A 197 -10.49 -19.40 -0.89
CA GLY A 197 -11.42 -20.49 -0.59
C GLY A 197 -12.20 -20.29 0.72
N LEU A 198 -12.40 -19.04 1.17
CA LEU A 198 -13.02 -18.69 2.43
C LEU A 198 -14.38 -18.03 2.24
N GLY A 199 -15.19 -18.02 3.29
CA GLY A 199 -16.39 -17.19 3.40
C GLY A 199 -16.06 -15.77 3.94
N THR A 200 -16.99 -14.85 3.80
CA THR A 200 -16.82 -13.48 4.31
C THR A 200 -16.72 -13.42 5.84
N ASP A 201 -17.32 -14.39 6.53
CA ASP A 201 -17.28 -14.59 7.99
C ASP A 201 -15.88 -14.99 8.50
N ALA A 202 -15.01 -15.52 7.63
CA ALA A 202 -13.64 -15.84 7.97
C ALA A 202 -12.74 -14.60 8.08
N VAL A 203 -13.13 -13.46 7.53
CA VAL A 203 -12.38 -12.20 7.63
C VAL A 203 -12.64 -11.58 9.00
N GLN A 204 -11.61 -11.48 9.80
CA GLN A 204 -11.71 -11.09 11.20
C GLN A 204 -11.12 -9.71 11.48
N GLY A 205 -10.44 -9.09 10.51
CA GLY A 205 -9.93 -7.72 10.56
C GLY A 205 -9.87 -7.10 9.17
N PHE A 206 -10.06 -5.78 9.08
CA PHE A 206 -9.99 -5.06 7.83
C PHE A 206 -9.09 -3.82 7.94
N CYS A 207 -7.92 -3.87 7.29
CA CYS A 207 -7.04 -2.73 7.11
C CYS A 207 -7.47 -1.97 5.84
N ALA A 208 -8.15 -0.87 6.02
CA ALA A 208 -8.70 -0.08 4.94
C ALA A 208 -7.72 0.94 4.37
N HIS A 209 -7.96 1.42 3.15
CA HIS A 209 -7.19 2.47 2.53
C HIS A 209 -7.19 3.77 3.37
N GLY A 210 -8.35 4.19 3.87
CA GLY A 210 -8.50 5.20 4.92
C GLY A 210 -7.71 6.48 4.71
N THR A 211 -8.05 7.28 3.70
CA THR A 211 -7.30 8.49 3.34
C THR A 211 -7.62 9.73 4.17
N GLY A 212 -8.69 9.70 4.96
CA GLY A 212 -9.22 10.89 5.63
C GLY A 212 -9.98 11.84 4.69
N THR A 213 -10.26 11.43 3.46
CA THR A 213 -11.11 12.18 2.54
C THR A 213 -12.56 11.70 2.65
N ARG A 214 -13.51 12.64 2.52
CA ARG A 214 -14.93 12.34 2.75
C ARG A 214 -15.44 11.22 1.85
N TYR A 215 -15.19 11.32 0.54
CA TYR A 215 -15.75 10.38 -0.44
C TYR A 215 -15.13 8.98 -0.33
N ASN A 216 -13.80 8.89 -0.18
CA ASN A 216 -13.13 7.61 -0.09
C ASN A 216 -13.57 6.84 1.15
N ASP A 217 -13.49 7.46 2.32
CA ASP A 217 -13.73 6.74 3.58
C ASP A 217 -15.19 6.28 3.72
N THR A 218 -16.17 7.14 3.31
CA THR A 218 -17.57 6.72 3.25
C THR A 218 -17.79 5.56 2.28
N MET A 219 -17.15 5.61 1.11
CA MET A 219 -17.25 4.54 0.11
C MET A 219 -16.67 3.22 0.64
N GLU A 220 -15.55 3.25 1.36
CA GLU A 220 -14.96 2.03 1.96
C GLU A 220 -15.89 1.41 3.01
N ILE A 221 -16.55 2.22 3.85
CA ILE A 221 -17.58 1.75 4.79
C ILE A 221 -18.74 1.08 4.05
N LEU A 222 -19.22 1.67 2.94
CA LEU A 222 -20.28 1.08 2.12
C LEU A 222 -19.85 -0.24 1.47
N ALA A 223 -18.63 -0.30 0.94
CA ALA A 223 -18.05 -1.52 0.38
C ALA A 223 -17.95 -2.63 1.44
N ALA A 224 -17.44 -2.30 2.64
CA ALA A 224 -17.37 -3.25 3.75
C ALA A 224 -18.76 -3.77 4.15
N ARG A 225 -19.74 -2.90 4.27
CA ARG A 225 -21.15 -3.30 4.53
C ARG A 225 -21.70 -4.21 3.44
N SER A 226 -21.42 -3.92 2.19
CA SER A 226 -21.85 -4.75 1.05
C SER A 226 -21.23 -6.16 1.08
N VAL A 227 -20.00 -6.30 1.58
CA VAL A 227 -19.30 -7.60 1.63
C VAL A 227 -19.65 -8.39 2.88
N PHE A 228 -19.65 -7.75 4.05
CA PHE A 228 -19.73 -8.41 5.35
C PHE A 228 -21.13 -8.37 5.98
N GLY A 229 -22.05 -7.56 5.43
CA GLY A 229 -23.40 -7.40 6.01
C GLY A 229 -23.33 -6.78 7.41
N ASP A 230 -24.11 -7.35 8.35
CA ASP A 230 -24.20 -6.89 9.73
C ASP A 230 -23.00 -7.35 10.59
N LEU A 231 -22.26 -8.37 10.16
CA LEU A 231 -21.11 -8.92 10.88
C LEU A 231 -19.80 -8.38 10.33
N GLN A 232 -19.62 -7.06 10.41
CA GLN A 232 -18.42 -6.43 9.94
C GLN A 232 -17.23 -6.68 10.88
N PRO A 233 -16.03 -6.98 10.31
CA PRO A 233 -14.83 -7.09 11.13
C PRO A 233 -14.39 -5.70 11.64
N PRO A 234 -13.64 -5.64 12.76
CA PRO A 234 -12.97 -4.41 13.19
C PRO A 234 -12.15 -3.83 12.04
N MET A 235 -12.35 -2.54 11.77
CA MET A 235 -11.78 -1.80 10.66
C MET A 235 -10.80 -0.74 11.15
N PHE A 236 -9.63 -0.66 10.53
CA PHE A 236 -8.61 0.33 10.90
C PHE A 236 -7.92 0.92 9.68
N GLY A 237 -7.40 2.13 9.84
CA GLY A 237 -6.62 2.84 8.82
C GLY A 237 -5.29 3.31 9.36
N LEU A 238 -4.21 3.20 8.58
CA LEU A 238 -2.86 3.53 9.01
C LEU A 238 -2.42 4.94 8.64
N LYS A 239 -3.10 5.58 7.66
CA LYS A 239 -2.66 6.87 7.10
C LYS A 239 -2.79 8.06 8.06
N GLY A 240 -3.56 7.92 9.13
CA GLY A 240 -3.53 8.89 10.23
C GLY A 240 -2.20 8.96 10.97
N ALA A 241 -1.47 7.83 11.02
CA ALA A 241 -0.16 7.73 11.68
C ALA A 241 1.01 8.04 10.75
N ILE A 242 0.98 7.55 9.50
CA ILE A 242 2.14 7.57 8.59
C ILE A 242 1.96 8.51 7.38
N GLY A 243 0.77 9.07 7.17
CA GLY A 243 0.40 9.77 5.96
C GLY A 243 0.16 8.83 4.79
N HIS A 244 -0.23 9.39 3.65
CA HIS A 244 -0.41 8.65 2.41
C HIS A 244 0.93 8.52 1.67
N THR A 245 1.51 7.35 1.67
CA THR A 245 2.84 7.05 1.10
C THR A 245 2.79 6.62 -0.37
N LEU A 246 1.76 7.05 -1.10
CA LEU A 246 1.58 6.88 -2.54
C LEU A 246 1.65 5.41 -2.99
N GLY A 247 2.54 5.07 -3.94
CA GLY A 247 2.67 3.72 -4.47
C GLY A 247 3.18 2.68 -3.45
N ALA A 248 3.90 3.12 -2.41
CA ALA A 248 4.35 2.25 -1.33
C ALA A 248 3.24 1.91 -0.31
N ALA A 249 2.13 2.67 -0.30
CA ALA A 249 1.11 2.60 0.75
C ALA A 249 0.55 1.20 0.97
N GLY A 250 0.10 0.54 -0.08
CA GLY A 250 -0.52 -0.78 0.03
C GLY A 250 0.44 -1.87 0.50
N GLY A 251 1.70 -1.83 0.06
CA GLY A 251 2.72 -2.76 0.54
C GLY A 251 3.03 -2.58 2.02
N ILE A 252 3.07 -1.33 2.51
CA ILE A 252 3.21 -1.03 3.94
C ILE A 252 2.01 -1.58 4.72
N GLU A 253 0.79 -1.41 4.20
CA GLU A 253 -0.42 -1.93 4.83
C GLU A 253 -0.47 -3.46 4.83
N VAL A 254 -0.02 -4.12 3.77
CA VAL A 254 0.17 -5.59 3.73
C VAL A 254 1.19 -6.03 4.80
N ALA A 255 2.36 -5.39 4.87
CA ALA A 255 3.39 -5.72 5.85
C ALA A 255 2.89 -5.56 7.30
N LEU A 256 2.20 -4.44 7.57
CA LEU A 256 1.67 -4.16 8.91
C LEU A 256 0.47 -5.06 9.25
N SER A 257 -0.38 -5.42 8.29
CA SER A 257 -1.43 -6.43 8.50
C SER A 257 -0.86 -7.79 8.85
N GLY A 258 0.21 -8.21 8.16
CA GLY A 258 0.96 -9.42 8.54
C GLY A 258 1.55 -9.33 9.95
N LYS A 259 2.05 -8.16 10.35
CA LYS A 259 2.54 -7.93 11.70
C LYS A 259 1.44 -7.94 12.76
N CYS A 260 0.25 -7.42 12.42
CA CYS A 260 -0.93 -7.50 13.28
C CYS A 260 -1.32 -8.95 13.57
N LEU A 261 -1.32 -9.79 12.54
CA LEU A 261 -1.56 -11.24 12.68
C LEU A 261 -0.51 -11.91 13.55
N ALA A 262 0.79 -11.62 13.31
CA ALA A 262 1.89 -12.23 14.06
C ALA A 262 1.89 -11.82 15.55
N GLN A 263 1.53 -10.57 15.84
CA GLN A 263 1.49 -10.02 17.19
C GLN A 263 0.13 -10.15 17.88
N GLU A 264 -0.89 -10.61 17.17
CA GLU A 264 -2.27 -10.72 17.67
C GLU A 264 -2.84 -9.40 18.20
N ILE A 265 -2.60 -8.32 17.45
CA ILE A 265 -3.00 -6.96 17.83
C ILE A 265 -3.49 -6.21 16.60
N ILE A 266 -4.60 -5.48 16.74
CA ILE A 266 -5.01 -4.43 15.81
C ILE A 266 -4.65 -3.06 16.42
N PRO A 267 -3.97 -2.17 15.66
CA PRO A 267 -3.66 -0.82 16.11
C PRO A 267 -4.89 0.09 16.02
N PRO A 268 -4.90 1.23 16.73
CA PRO A 268 -5.95 2.23 16.57
C PRO A 268 -5.84 2.95 15.21
N THR A 269 -6.96 3.46 14.73
CA THR A 269 -7.02 4.42 13.62
C THR A 269 -6.61 5.79 14.13
N VAL A 270 -5.34 6.11 14.04
CA VAL A 270 -4.79 7.38 14.53
C VAL A 270 -5.49 8.57 13.87
N GLY A 271 -5.86 9.57 14.67
CA GLY A 271 -6.56 10.76 14.21
C GLY A 271 -8.09 10.67 14.27
N CYS A 272 -8.68 9.49 14.26
CA CYS A 272 -10.12 9.30 14.43
C CYS A 272 -10.52 9.46 15.89
N LYS A 273 -11.49 10.32 16.16
CA LYS A 273 -12.07 10.55 17.50
C LYS A 273 -13.58 10.34 17.51
N SER A 274 -14.24 10.65 16.42
CA SER A 274 -15.68 10.52 16.23
C SER A 274 -15.93 9.70 14.96
N PRO A 275 -15.94 8.37 15.05
CA PRO A 275 -15.97 7.49 13.90
C PRO A 275 -17.32 7.55 13.17
N GLU A 276 -17.30 7.49 11.83
CA GLU A 276 -18.51 7.41 10.98
C GLU A 276 -19.16 6.02 11.05
N SER A 277 -18.42 5.00 11.47
CA SER A 277 -18.92 3.63 11.65
C SER A 277 -18.41 3.03 12.97
N PRO A 278 -19.23 2.25 13.69
CA PRO A 278 -18.85 1.68 14.99
C PRO A 278 -17.73 0.64 14.91
N GLU A 279 -17.46 0.07 13.73
CA GLU A 279 -16.42 -0.92 13.52
C GLU A 279 -15.02 -0.32 13.49
N ILE A 280 -14.91 1.03 13.42
CA ILE A 280 -13.61 1.71 13.40
C ILE A 280 -12.89 1.57 14.74
N VAL A 281 -11.71 0.98 14.70
CA VAL A 281 -10.88 0.74 15.88
C VAL A 281 -10.27 2.05 16.37
N LEU A 282 -10.61 2.50 17.57
CA LEU A 282 -10.12 3.75 18.19
C LEU A 282 -8.97 3.52 19.16
N GLU A 283 -8.87 2.33 19.74
CA GLU A 283 -7.84 1.95 20.68
C GLU A 283 -7.19 0.62 20.26
N LYS A 284 -5.94 0.43 20.65
CA LYS A 284 -5.26 -0.85 20.46
C LYS A 284 -6.06 -1.98 21.09
N MET A 285 -6.33 -3.02 20.31
CA MET A 285 -7.11 -4.17 20.79
C MET A 285 -6.40 -5.50 20.54
N PRO A 286 -6.59 -6.52 21.41
CA PRO A 286 -6.21 -7.89 21.15
C PRO A 286 -6.90 -8.43 19.88
N PHE A 287 -6.19 -9.22 19.11
CA PHE A 287 -6.68 -9.79 17.86
C PHE A 287 -6.26 -11.26 17.72
N PRO A 288 -7.00 -12.22 18.26
CA PRO A 288 -6.70 -13.64 18.12
C PRO A 288 -7.13 -14.20 16.74
N GLY A 289 -7.51 -13.33 15.82
CA GLY A 289 -7.94 -13.70 14.47
C GLY A 289 -6.83 -14.21 13.59
N LYS A 290 -7.20 -14.97 12.56
CA LYS A 290 -6.27 -15.57 11.60
C LYS A 290 -6.24 -14.85 10.26
N ASN A 291 -7.26 -14.05 9.93
CA ASN A 291 -7.42 -13.45 8.60
C ASN A 291 -7.64 -11.94 8.69
N ILE A 292 -6.77 -11.18 8.04
CA ILE A 292 -6.92 -9.74 7.83
C ILE A 292 -6.99 -9.46 6.33
N LEU A 293 -8.04 -8.78 5.90
CA LEU A 293 -8.14 -8.21 4.57
C LEU A 293 -7.51 -6.82 4.58
N THR A 294 -6.73 -6.47 3.56
CA THR A 294 -6.27 -5.09 3.33
C THR A 294 -6.66 -4.62 1.95
N SER A 295 -6.99 -3.34 1.79
CA SER A 295 -7.41 -2.78 0.50
C SER A 295 -6.74 -1.47 0.19
N ASN A 296 -6.55 -1.22 -1.10
CA ASN A 296 -6.09 0.07 -1.61
C ASN A 296 -6.84 0.49 -2.87
N LEU A 297 -6.97 1.80 -2.99
CA LEU A 297 -7.57 2.43 -4.15
C LEU A 297 -6.55 3.33 -4.83
N GLY A 298 -6.54 3.30 -6.16
CA GLY A 298 -5.67 4.14 -6.98
C GLY A 298 -6.47 5.10 -7.84
N PHE A 299 -5.93 6.28 -8.12
CA PHE A 299 -6.44 7.14 -9.16
C PHE A 299 -6.51 6.36 -10.49
N GLY A 300 -7.54 6.64 -11.29
CA GLY A 300 -7.88 5.82 -12.47
C GLY A 300 -8.90 4.71 -12.18
N GLY A 301 -9.40 4.62 -10.93
CA GLY A 301 -10.46 3.69 -10.52
C GLY A 301 -9.98 2.28 -10.14
N VAL A 302 -8.67 2.09 -9.96
CA VAL A 302 -8.13 0.79 -9.54
C VAL A 302 -8.48 0.51 -8.09
N ASN A 303 -9.05 -0.66 -7.82
CA ASN A 303 -9.27 -1.21 -6.48
C ASN A 303 -8.48 -2.51 -6.36
N ALA A 304 -7.77 -2.68 -5.27
CA ALA A 304 -7.02 -3.90 -4.99
C ALA A 304 -7.23 -4.33 -3.54
N ALA A 305 -7.37 -5.63 -3.33
CA ALA A 305 -7.51 -6.23 -2.00
C ALA A 305 -6.59 -7.44 -1.87
N VAL A 306 -6.02 -7.64 -0.69
CA VAL A 306 -5.17 -8.76 -0.33
C VAL A 306 -5.65 -9.35 0.98
N LEU A 307 -5.91 -10.64 1.01
CA LEU A 307 -6.23 -11.39 2.21
C LEU A 307 -4.98 -12.05 2.76
N MET A 308 -4.60 -11.64 3.96
CA MET A 308 -3.49 -12.20 4.72
C MET A 308 -4.01 -13.23 5.71
N GLU A 309 -3.32 -14.36 5.83
CA GLU A 309 -3.69 -15.45 6.74
C GLU A 309 -2.50 -15.85 7.62
N LYS A 310 -2.78 -16.05 8.92
CA LYS A 310 -1.87 -16.69 9.88
C LYS A 310 -2.08 -18.20 9.85
N LEU A 311 -1.06 -18.91 9.44
CA LEU A 311 -1.02 -20.38 9.47
C LEU A 311 -0.89 -20.88 10.92
N SER A 312 -1.57 -21.95 11.22
CA SER A 312 -1.49 -22.61 12.54
C SER A 312 -0.19 -23.41 12.70
#